data_42ee924fd2d3045c50c83fa616bcee57
#
_entry.id   42ee924fd2d3045c50c83fa616bcee57
#
_cell.length_a   1.000
_cell.length_b   1.000
_cell.length_c   1.000
_cell.angle_alpha   90.00
_cell.angle_beta   90.00
_cell.angle_gamma   90.00
#
_symmetry.space_group_name_H-M   'P 1'
#
loop_
_entity.id
_entity.type
_entity.pdbx_description
1 polymer ?
#
loop_
_entity_poly.entity_id
_entity_poly.type
_entity_poly.pdbx_seq_one_letter_code
_entity_poly.pdbx_strand_id
1 'polypeptide(L)'
;MEIEIIKLTIEVDNKLSISDAIKIRGFFGHLFWDNPYAHQHQSDGSFVYRYPCIQYKVIEGACFLIGFNEGIEIVKKTFNELKALNINGRWEEILVKGLESYKSSFLLVSNQVTYSFLTPWLALNEKNYEKYQKFGSWSKRKELLESILVGNILSMSKSLGYTVTEPIRAEIKNFKEVSAKLKDVPMIGFLGTFAVNFEIPDYWGIGKSVSRGFGTVKKIG
;
A
#
# COMPACT_ATOMS: atom_id res chain seq x y z
N MET A 1 -8.32 1.29 -16.92
CA MET A 1 -8.34 2.76 -16.72
C MET A 1 -6.93 3.27 -16.56
N GLU A 2 -6.65 4.47 -17.05
CA GLU A 2 -5.40 5.18 -16.80
C GLU A 2 -5.58 6.12 -15.60
N ILE A 3 -4.60 6.18 -14.72
CA ILE A 3 -4.66 6.99 -13.48
C ILE A 3 -3.41 7.86 -13.42
N GLU A 4 -3.62 9.16 -13.17
CA GLU A 4 -2.53 10.07 -12.85
C GLU A 4 -2.07 9.84 -11.41
N ILE A 5 -0.76 9.70 -11.24
CA ILE A 5 -0.11 9.42 -9.96
C ILE A 5 0.96 10.47 -9.73
N ILE A 6 1.01 10.97 -8.52
CA ILE A 6 2.11 11.80 -8.05
C ILE A 6 2.88 11.04 -6.97
N LYS A 7 4.20 11.04 -7.09
CA LYS A 7 5.11 10.42 -6.12
C LYS A 7 6.05 11.47 -5.55
N LEU A 8 6.00 11.66 -4.26
CA LEU A 8 6.97 12.47 -3.52
C LEU A 8 7.95 11.52 -2.83
N THR A 9 9.22 11.67 -3.13
CA THR A 9 10.34 11.00 -2.46
C THR A 9 10.96 11.97 -1.45
N ILE A 10 11.19 11.51 -0.22
CA ILE A 10 11.82 12.27 0.85
C ILE A 10 12.94 11.41 1.44
N GLU A 11 14.15 11.95 1.41
CA GLU A 11 15.31 11.36 2.07
C GLU A 11 15.72 12.22 3.26
N VAL A 12 16.03 11.56 4.35
CA VAL A 12 16.50 12.16 5.61
C VAL A 12 17.83 11.54 6.00
N ASP A 13 18.56 12.18 6.91
CA ASP A 13 19.88 11.73 7.32
C ASP A 13 19.86 10.31 7.91
N ASN A 14 18.92 10.04 8.78
CA ASN A 14 18.78 8.71 9.38
C ASN A 14 17.95 7.79 8.48
N LYS A 15 18.53 6.65 8.11
CA LYS A 15 17.85 5.64 7.28
C LYS A 15 16.55 5.18 7.93
N LEU A 16 15.44 5.36 7.23
CA LEU A 16 14.12 4.97 7.69
C LEU A 16 13.91 3.46 7.58
N SER A 17 13.11 2.91 8.50
CA SER A 17 12.65 1.51 8.48
C SER A 17 11.21 1.40 7.98
N ILE A 18 10.82 0.23 7.49
CA ILE A 18 9.43 -0.03 7.06
C ILE A 18 8.42 0.31 8.16
N SER A 19 8.75 0.09 9.43
CA SER A 19 7.90 0.42 10.57
C SER A 19 7.66 1.92 10.75
N ASP A 20 8.54 2.77 10.24
CA ASP A 20 8.37 4.23 10.33
C ASP A 20 7.26 4.76 9.42
N ALA A 21 6.85 4.00 8.39
CA ALA A 21 5.71 4.38 7.54
C ALA A 21 4.42 4.60 8.34
N ILE A 22 4.21 3.86 9.43
CA ILE A 22 3.06 4.03 10.34
C ILE A 22 3.13 5.38 11.06
N LYS A 23 4.32 5.72 11.56
CA LYS A 23 4.58 6.98 12.29
C LYS A 23 4.49 8.19 11.34
N ILE A 24 5.07 8.05 10.15
CA ILE A 24 5.00 9.04 9.07
C ILE A 24 3.54 9.31 8.69
N ARG A 25 2.71 8.27 8.52
CA ARG A 25 1.28 8.46 8.30
C ARG A 25 0.61 9.20 9.46
N GLY A 26 0.99 8.92 10.70
CA GLY A 26 0.50 9.65 11.88
C GLY A 26 0.86 11.13 11.82
N PHE A 27 2.12 11.45 11.52
CA PHE A 27 2.60 12.81 11.35
C PHE A 27 1.82 13.59 10.27
N PHE A 28 1.68 13.02 9.08
CA PHE A 28 0.90 13.65 8.01
C PHE A 28 -0.59 13.73 8.33
N GLY A 29 -1.11 12.76 9.06
CA GLY A 29 -2.45 12.80 9.59
C GLY A 29 -2.69 14.02 10.49
N HIS A 30 -1.76 14.37 11.36
CA HIS A 30 -1.84 15.59 12.17
C HIS A 30 -1.60 16.85 11.33
N LEU A 31 -0.65 16.84 10.41
CA LEU A 31 -0.34 17.99 9.57
C LEU A 31 -1.52 18.43 8.67
N PHE A 32 -2.32 17.47 8.22
CA PHE A 32 -3.49 17.69 7.37
C PHE A 32 -4.80 17.33 8.07
N TRP A 33 -4.90 17.65 9.37
CA TRP A 33 -6.07 17.29 10.19
C TRP A 33 -7.41 17.71 9.57
N ASP A 34 -7.48 18.87 8.95
CA ASP A 34 -8.69 19.41 8.32
C ASP A 34 -9.03 18.76 6.96
N ASN A 35 -8.19 17.84 6.47
CA ASN A 35 -8.40 17.22 5.18
C ASN A 35 -8.89 15.76 5.32
N PRO A 36 -10.17 15.46 4.96
CA PRO A 36 -10.76 14.13 5.14
C PRO A 36 -10.06 13.05 4.31
N TYR A 37 -9.38 13.40 3.22
CA TYR A 37 -8.64 12.45 2.39
C TYR A 37 -7.31 12.01 3.03
N ALA A 38 -6.72 12.84 3.88
CA ALA A 38 -5.53 12.48 4.63
C ALA A 38 -5.86 11.56 5.82
N HIS A 39 -7.08 11.63 6.38
CA HIS A 39 -7.49 10.89 7.57
C HIS A 39 -8.36 9.67 7.32
N GLN A 40 -9.06 9.58 6.19
CA GLN A 40 -10.08 8.57 5.90
C GLN A 40 -11.25 8.56 6.92
N HIS A 41 -11.55 9.70 7.53
CA HIS A 41 -12.72 9.92 8.37
C HIS A 41 -13.65 10.93 7.69
N GLN A 42 -14.95 10.71 7.80
CA GLN A 42 -15.94 11.74 7.46
C GLN A 42 -16.08 12.73 8.61
N SER A 43 -16.71 13.87 8.35
CA SER A 43 -17.01 14.90 9.36
C SER A 43 -17.87 14.38 10.53
N ASP A 44 -18.61 13.29 10.33
CA ASP A 44 -19.40 12.59 11.35
C ASP A 44 -18.62 11.52 12.14
N GLY A 45 -17.31 11.39 11.89
CA GLY A 45 -16.44 10.40 12.54
C GLY A 45 -16.51 8.98 11.96
N SER A 46 -17.36 8.73 10.96
CA SER A 46 -17.44 7.42 10.29
C SER A 46 -16.21 7.15 9.42
N PHE A 47 -15.81 5.86 9.35
CA PHE A 47 -14.70 5.46 8.49
C PHE A 47 -15.13 5.36 7.02
N VAL A 48 -14.37 6.01 6.15
CA VAL A 48 -14.52 5.81 4.71
C VAL A 48 -13.77 4.54 4.31
N TYR A 49 -14.50 3.45 4.11
CA TYR A 49 -13.96 2.18 3.61
C TYR A 49 -13.74 2.25 2.10
N ARG A 50 -12.77 3.05 1.66
CA ARG A 50 -12.32 3.07 0.27
C ARG A 50 -10.81 2.94 0.18
N TYR A 51 -10.33 2.58 -0.99
CA TYR A 51 -8.90 2.51 -1.26
C TYR A 51 -8.27 3.90 -1.06
N PRO A 52 -7.24 4.03 -0.22
CA PRO A 52 -6.72 5.34 0.17
C PRO A 52 -6.02 6.02 -0.99
N CYS A 53 -6.43 7.24 -1.32
CA CYS A 53 -5.84 8.06 -2.38
C CYS A 53 -4.46 8.64 -2.01
N ILE A 54 -4.05 8.51 -0.74
CA ILE A 54 -2.69 8.81 -0.27
C ILE A 54 -2.16 7.59 0.48
N GLN A 55 -0.94 7.18 0.12
CA GLN A 55 -0.26 6.06 0.75
C GLN A 55 1.15 6.47 1.14
N TYR A 56 1.53 6.16 2.38
CA TYR A 56 2.84 6.45 2.96
C TYR A 56 3.66 5.18 2.99
N LYS A 57 4.87 5.22 2.48
CA LYS A 57 5.74 4.06 2.34
C LYS A 57 7.15 4.39 2.81
N VAL A 58 7.85 3.37 3.29
CA VAL A 58 9.30 3.44 3.43
C VAL A 58 9.89 2.28 2.64
N ILE A 59 10.71 2.60 1.67
CA ILE A 59 11.35 1.65 0.75
C ILE A 59 12.82 2.03 0.66
N GLU A 60 13.71 1.07 0.92
CA GLU A 60 15.17 1.25 0.86
C GLU A 60 15.71 2.42 1.71
N GLY A 61 14.98 2.80 2.74
CA GLY A 61 15.37 3.86 3.67
C GLY A 61 14.84 5.25 3.33
N ALA A 62 14.17 5.42 2.18
CA ALA A 62 13.50 6.67 1.80
C ALA A 62 11.99 6.62 2.09
N CYS A 63 11.40 7.77 2.37
CA CYS A 63 9.96 7.92 2.52
C CYS A 63 9.33 8.28 1.17
N PHE A 64 8.25 7.57 0.83
CA PHE A 64 7.44 7.85 -0.35
C PHE A 64 6.01 8.21 0.06
N LEU A 65 5.50 9.30 -0.51
CA LEU A 65 4.07 9.61 -0.52
C LEU A 65 3.56 9.39 -1.93
N ILE A 66 2.62 8.46 -2.07
CA ILE A 66 1.97 8.19 -3.35
C ILE A 66 0.56 8.79 -3.29
N GLY A 67 0.28 9.72 -4.18
CA GLY A 67 -1.04 10.36 -4.31
C GLY A 67 -1.66 10.11 -5.67
N PHE A 68 -2.97 9.94 -5.72
CA PHE A 68 -3.77 9.89 -6.93
C PHE A 68 -5.16 10.47 -6.64
N ASN A 69 -5.91 10.85 -7.67
CA ASN A 69 -7.18 11.56 -7.53
C ASN A 69 -7.03 12.75 -6.57
N GLU A 70 -7.86 12.85 -5.53
CA GLU A 70 -7.83 13.93 -4.54
C GLU A 70 -6.53 13.98 -3.72
N GLY A 71 -5.76 12.89 -3.71
CA GLY A 71 -4.46 12.83 -3.05
C GLY A 71 -3.36 13.63 -3.74
N ILE A 72 -3.50 13.94 -5.03
CA ILE A 72 -2.50 14.67 -5.82
C ILE A 72 -2.21 16.05 -5.19
N GLU A 73 -3.22 16.82 -4.88
CA GLU A 73 -3.06 18.17 -4.35
C GLU A 73 -2.44 18.17 -2.95
N ILE A 74 -2.74 17.16 -2.14
CA ILE A 74 -2.13 17.01 -0.81
C ILE A 74 -0.63 16.71 -0.92
N VAL A 75 -0.23 15.84 -1.86
CA VAL A 75 1.17 15.51 -2.09
C VAL A 75 1.93 16.71 -2.63
N LYS A 76 1.35 17.50 -3.55
CA LYS A 76 1.94 18.76 -4.06
C LYS A 76 2.13 19.78 -2.93
N LYS A 77 1.10 19.98 -2.10
CA LYS A 77 1.17 20.85 -0.92
C LYS A 77 2.29 20.40 0.03
N THR A 78 2.37 19.09 0.29
CA THR A 78 3.44 18.51 1.11
C THR A 78 4.82 18.83 0.54
N PHE A 79 5.00 18.68 -0.76
CA PHE A 79 6.29 19.00 -1.41
C PHE A 79 6.69 20.46 -1.18
N ASN A 80 5.75 21.40 -1.29
CA ASN A 80 6.04 22.82 -1.16
C ASN A 80 6.31 23.24 0.30
N GLU A 81 5.54 22.72 1.25
CA GLU A 81 5.50 23.24 2.62
C GLU A 81 6.37 22.44 3.60
N LEU A 82 6.63 21.17 3.35
CA LEU A 82 7.34 20.32 4.28
C LEU A 82 8.84 20.66 4.36
N LYS A 83 9.33 20.95 5.56
CA LYS A 83 10.75 21.28 5.84
C LYS A 83 11.46 20.19 6.63
N ALA A 84 10.74 19.45 7.46
CA ALA A 84 11.26 18.37 8.29
C ALA A 84 10.20 17.31 8.53
N LEU A 85 10.61 16.07 8.80
CA LEU A 85 9.73 14.98 9.22
C LEU A 85 9.81 14.80 10.73
N ASN A 86 8.66 14.65 11.40
CA ASN A 86 8.61 14.20 12.78
C ASN A 86 8.24 12.72 12.83
N ILE A 87 9.15 11.90 13.34
CA ILE A 87 8.95 10.46 13.48
C ILE A 87 8.92 10.12 14.98
N ASN A 88 7.72 10.17 15.56
CA ASN A 88 7.49 9.86 16.97
C ASN A 88 8.32 10.73 17.93
N GLY A 89 8.28 12.06 17.71
CA GLY A 89 9.00 13.05 18.53
C GLY A 89 10.42 13.36 18.05
N ARG A 90 11.00 12.53 17.19
CA ARG A 90 12.30 12.79 16.56
C ARG A 90 12.11 13.58 15.27
N TRP A 91 12.69 14.77 15.23
CA TRP A 91 12.71 15.59 14.01
C TRP A 91 13.88 15.19 13.12
N GLU A 92 13.58 14.92 11.86
CA GLU A 92 14.55 14.57 10.83
C GLU A 92 14.59 15.71 9.80
N GLU A 93 15.79 16.22 9.54
CA GLU A 93 16.01 17.16 8.46
C GLU A 93 15.86 16.47 7.11
N ILE A 94 15.21 17.16 6.17
CA ILE A 94 15.04 16.63 4.82
C ILE A 94 16.26 17.01 3.98
N LEU A 95 17.00 16.01 3.52
CA LEU A 95 18.17 16.19 2.67
C LEU A 95 17.78 16.31 1.20
N VAL A 96 16.81 15.48 0.76
CA VAL A 96 16.35 15.45 -0.62
C VAL A 96 14.81 15.37 -0.66
N LYS A 97 14.22 16.16 -1.56
CA LYS A 97 12.82 16.02 -1.98
C LYS A 97 12.75 15.92 -3.49
N GLY A 98 12.15 14.86 -4.00
CA GLY A 98 11.87 14.68 -5.42
C GLY A 98 10.38 14.50 -5.66
N LEU A 99 9.81 15.22 -6.64
CA LEU A 99 8.40 15.11 -7.04
C LEU A 99 8.31 14.65 -8.48
N GLU A 100 7.60 13.53 -8.69
CA GLU A 100 7.37 12.95 -10.00
C GLU A 100 5.85 12.82 -10.25
N SER A 101 5.40 13.19 -11.45
CA SER A 101 4.03 12.92 -11.91
C SER A 101 4.08 12.04 -13.13
N TYR A 102 3.26 10.99 -13.15
CA TYR A 102 3.20 10.03 -14.25
C TYR A 102 1.82 9.39 -14.33
N LYS A 103 1.52 8.79 -15.49
CA LYS A 103 0.31 8.00 -15.68
C LYS A 103 0.62 6.51 -15.59
N SER A 104 -0.29 5.76 -15.03
CA SER A 104 -0.17 4.30 -14.92
C SER A 104 -1.51 3.62 -15.12
N SER A 105 -1.46 2.38 -15.60
CA SER A 105 -2.63 1.57 -15.86
C SER A 105 -3.11 0.83 -14.62
N PHE A 106 -4.43 0.83 -14.41
CA PHE A 106 -5.11 -0.05 -13.45
C PHE A 106 -6.24 -0.74 -14.22
N LEU A 107 -5.99 -1.95 -14.72
CA LEU A 107 -6.93 -2.64 -15.60
C LEU A 107 -6.63 -4.14 -15.72
N LEU A 108 -7.65 -4.89 -16.10
CA LEU A 108 -7.52 -6.29 -16.50
C LEU A 108 -6.74 -6.40 -17.82
N VAL A 109 -5.83 -7.37 -17.91
CA VAL A 109 -5.01 -7.64 -19.10
C VAL A 109 -5.07 -9.13 -19.48
N SER A 110 -4.79 -9.45 -20.75
CA SER A 110 -4.81 -10.83 -21.24
C SER A 110 -3.65 -11.66 -20.71
N ASN A 111 -2.46 -11.06 -20.65
CA ASN A 111 -1.24 -11.72 -20.17
C ASN A 111 -1.03 -11.50 -18.67
N GLN A 112 -0.39 -12.45 -18.03
CA GLN A 112 0.00 -12.26 -16.62
C GLN A 112 1.16 -11.27 -16.51
N VAL A 113 1.04 -10.39 -15.52
CA VAL A 113 2.08 -9.45 -15.08
C VAL A 113 2.62 -9.94 -13.76
N THR A 114 3.93 -9.94 -13.60
CA THR A 114 4.58 -10.38 -12.36
C THR A 114 4.91 -9.20 -11.47
N TYR A 115 4.62 -9.34 -10.19
CA TYR A 115 4.88 -8.34 -9.15
C TYR A 115 5.68 -8.94 -8.00
N SER A 116 6.45 -8.08 -7.33
CA SER A 116 7.07 -8.38 -6.04
C SER A 116 6.46 -7.51 -4.95
N PHE A 117 6.20 -8.08 -3.77
CA PHE A 117 5.91 -7.31 -2.57
C PHE A 117 7.19 -6.72 -1.99
N LEU A 118 7.33 -5.41 -2.03
CA LEU A 118 8.44 -4.65 -1.42
C LEU A 118 8.30 -4.53 0.09
N THR A 119 7.07 -4.60 0.59
CA THR A 119 6.73 -4.55 2.02
C THR A 119 5.75 -5.66 2.37
N PRO A 120 5.69 -6.12 3.63
CA PRO A 120 4.84 -7.25 4.01
C PRO A 120 3.38 -7.05 3.61
N TRP A 121 2.81 -8.01 2.88
CA TRP A 121 1.39 -8.05 2.59
C TRP A 121 0.63 -8.64 3.77
N LEU A 122 -0.29 -7.87 4.36
CA LEU A 122 -1.17 -8.33 5.42
C LEU A 122 -2.45 -8.91 4.82
N ALA A 123 -2.38 -10.17 4.40
CA ALA A 123 -3.45 -10.88 3.71
C ALA A 123 -4.58 -11.31 4.66
N LEU A 124 -4.21 -11.74 5.88
CA LEU A 124 -5.10 -12.50 6.75
C LEU A 124 -5.93 -11.58 7.66
N ASN A 125 -7.25 -11.69 7.61
CA ASN A 125 -8.15 -11.29 8.67
C ASN A 125 -8.31 -12.45 9.67
N GLU A 126 -9.01 -12.26 10.79
CA GLU A 126 -9.21 -13.28 11.83
C GLU A 126 -9.70 -14.62 11.26
N LYS A 127 -10.77 -14.59 10.47
CA LYS A 127 -11.36 -15.79 9.85
C LYS A 127 -10.39 -16.50 8.90
N ASN A 128 -9.65 -15.75 8.11
CA ASN A 128 -8.69 -16.32 7.18
C ASN A 128 -7.42 -16.80 7.90
N TYR A 129 -7.03 -16.16 9.00
CA TYR A 129 -5.94 -16.62 9.86
C TYR A 129 -6.25 -18.00 10.44
N GLU A 130 -7.44 -18.20 11.01
CA GLU A 130 -7.86 -19.50 11.53
C GLU A 130 -7.83 -20.60 10.46
N LYS A 131 -8.32 -20.30 9.24
CA LYS A 131 -8.26 -21.23 8.11
C LYS A 131 -6.82 -21.56 7.72
N TYR A 132 -5.98 -20.50 7.61
CA TYR A 132 -4.58 -20.64 7.27
C TYR A 132 -3.81 -21.54 8.24
N GLN A 133 -4.05 -21.37 9.54
CA GLN A 133 -3.44 -22.19 10.59
C GLN A 133 -3.90 -23.67 10.53
N LYS A 134 -5.17 -23.91 10.21
CA LYS A 134 -5.71 -25.28 10.10
C LYS A 134 -5.22 -26.04 8.86
N PHE A 135 -4.73 -25.34 7.83
CA PHE A 135 -4.23 -26.01 6.63
C PHE A 135 -2.85 -26.62 6.86
N GLY A 136 -2.78 -27.95 6.80
CA GLY A 136 -1.55 -28.71 6.98
C GLY A 136 -0.60 -28.70 5.78
N SER A 137 -1.06 -28.31 4.58
CA SER A 137 -0.24 -28.28 3.37
C SER A 137 -0.08 -26.88 2.79
N TRP A 138 1.10 -26.65 2.21
CA TRP A 138 1.38 -25.38 1.52
C TRP A 138 0.43 -25.14 0.34
N SER A 139 0.04 -26.19 -0.39
CA SER A 139 -0.90 -26.05 -1.52
C SER A 139 -2.21 -25.38 -1.07
N LYS A 140 -2.84 -25.86 0.00
CA LYS A 140 -4.09 -25.26 0.52
C LYS A 140 -3.90 -23.83 1.06
N ARG A 141 -2.76 -23.56 1.67
CA ARG A 141 -2.40 -22.19 2.11
C ARG A 141 -2.22 -21.26 0.90
N LYS A 142 -1.53 -21.73 -0.13
CA LYS A 142 -1.33 -21.00 -1.39
C LYS A 142 -2.66 -20.66 -2.06
N GLU A 143 -3.55 -21.62 -2.23
CA GLU A 143 -4.90 -21.43 -2.80
C GLU A 143 -5.72 -20.38 -2.02
N LEU A 144 -5.66 -20.44 -0.68
CA LEU A 144 -6.31 -19.43 0.16
C LEU A 144 -5.72 -18.02 -0.08
N LEU A 145 -4.40 -17.90 -0.13
CA LEU A 145 -3.72 -16.63 -0.33
C LEU A 145 -3.99 -16.07 -1.74
N GLU A 146 -4.02 -16.90 -2.77
CA GLU A 146 -4.40 -16.52 -4.14
C GLU A 146 -5.83 -15.98 -4.19
N SER A 147 -6.76 -16.67 -3.53
CA SER A 147 -8.15 -16.20 -3.41
C SER A 147 -8.27 -14.85 -2.69
N ILE A 148 -7.48 -14.64 -1.61
CA ILE A 148 -7.42 -13.37 -0.89
C ILE A 148 -6.83 -12.27 -1.77
N LEU A 149 -5.79 -12.56 -2.53
CA LEU A 149 -5.15 -11.62 -3.45
C LEU A 149 -6.13 -11.13 -4.51
N VAL A 150 -6.87 -12.06 -5.15
CA VAL A 150 -7.96 -11.73 -6.08
C VAL A 150 -9.01 -10.85 -5.40
N GLY A 151 -9.46 -11.23 -4.21
CA GLY A 151 -10.43 -10.46 -3.43
C GLY A 151 -9.93 -9.03 -3.09
N ASN A 152 -8.65 -8.86 -2.81
CA ASN A 152 -8.07 -7.54 -2.58
C ASN A 152 -8.09 -6.68 -3.85
N ILE A 153 -7.73 -7.24 -5.02
CA ILE A 153 -7.75 -6.52 -6.30
C ILE A 153 -9.19 -6.14 -6.68
N LEU A 154 -10.17 -7.04 -6.48
CA LEU A 154 -11.59 -6.74 -6.68
C LEU A 154 -12.07 -5.61 -5.76
N SER A 155 -11.65 -5.60 -4.51
CA SER A 155 -11.97 -4.53 -3.56
C SER A 155 -11.36 -3.18 -3.97
N MET A 156 -10.12 -3.18 -4.47
CA MET A 156 -9.47 -2.00 -5.04
C MET A 156 -10.26 -1.50 -6.27
N SER A 157 -10.59 -2.41 -7.20
CA SER A 157 -11.35 -2.11 -8.41
C SER A 157 -12.69 -1.45 -8.09
N LYS A 158 -13.45 -2.05 -7.16
CA LYS A 158 -14.73 -1.48 -6.71
C LYS A 158 -14.55 -0.07 -6.13
N SER A 159 -13.54 0.12 -5.31
CA SER A 159 -13.26 1.41 -4.68
C SER A 159 -12.85 2.51 -5.67
N LEU A 160 -12.19 2.12 -6.76
CA LEU A 160 -11.74 3.02 -7.83
C LEU A 160 -12.78 3.20 -8.95
N GLY A 161 -13.94 2.55 -8.83
CA GLY A 161 -14.99 2.61 -9.87
C GLY A 161 -14.64 1.83 -11.14
N TYR A 162 -13.69 0.90 -11.08
CA TYR A 162 -13.32 0.04 -12.21
C TYR A 162 -14.15 -1.25 -12.19
N THR A 163 -14.91 -1.48 -13.26
CA THR A 163 -15.68 -2.72 -13.44
C THR A 163 -14.80 -3.81 -14.02
N VAL A 164 -14.61 -4.89 -13.28
CA VAL A 164 -13.88 -6.08 -13.74
C VAL A 164 -14.84 -6.95 -14.56
N THR A 165 -14.54 -7.14 -15.85
CA THR A 165 -15.43 -7.82 -16.81
C THR A 165 -15.14 -9.30 -17.00
N GLU A 166 -13.96 -9.75 -16.59
CA GLU A 166 -13.52 -11.15 -16.68
C GLU A 166 -12.85 -11.59 -15.38
N PRO A 167 -12.74 -12.92 -15.14
CA PRO A 167 -12.11 -13.43 -13.92
C PRO A 167 -10.65 -13.00 -13.78
N ILE A 168 -10.32 -12.45 -12.59
CA ILE A 168 -8.93 -12.23 -12.21
C ILE A 168 -8.32 -13.58 -11.85
N ARG A 169 -7.15 -13.87 -12.41
CA ARG A 169 -6.35 -15.07 -12.16
C ARG A 169 -5.02 -14.64 -11.53
N ALA A 170 -4.80 -15.03 -10.29
CA ALA A 170 -3.56 -14.76 -9.57
C ALA A 170 -2.85 -16.07 -9.25
N GLU A 171 -1.54 -16.07 -9.34
CA GLU A 171 -0.68 -17.20 -9.01
C GLU A 171 0.49 -16.73 -8.14
N ILE A 172 0.60 -17.28 -6.95
CA ILE A 172 1.76 -17.07 -6.08
C ILE A 172 2.93 -17.88 -6.63
N LYS A 173 4.03 -17.22 -6.97
CA LYS A 173 5.24 -17.87 -7.44
C LYS A 173 6.12 -18.31 -6.29
N ASN A 174 6.38 -17.38 -5.37
CA ASN A 174 7.17 -17.68 -4.19
C ASN A 174 6.78 -16.71 -3.07
N PHE A 175 6.34 -17.24 -1.93
CA PHE A 175 6.01 -16.43 -0.76
C PHE A 175 6.76 -16.93 0.48
N LYS A 176 7.19 -15.97 1.28
CA LYS A 176 7.79 -16.19 2.59
C LYS A 176 6.94 -15.49 3.65
N GLU A 177 6.59 -16.23 4.71
CA GLU A 177 6.01 -15.65 5.91
C GLU A 177 7.05 -14.78 6.61
N VAL A 178 6.63 -13.60 7.04
CA VAL A 178 7.46 -12.67 7.81
C VAL A 178 6.65 -12.12 8.99
N SER A 179 7.34 -11.85 10.09
CA SER A 179 6.71 -11.15 11.21
C SER A 179 6.46 -9.70 10.83
N ALA A 180 5.25 -9.23 11.10
CA ALA A 180 4.87 -7.84 10.95
C ALA A 180 4.18 -7.35 12.23
N LYS A 181 4.09 -6.04 12.42
CA LYS A 181 3.42 -5.44 13.58
C LYS A 181 2.51 -4.30 13.11
N LEU A 182 1.25 -4.36 13.49
CA LEU A 182 0.28 -3.32 13.17
C LEU A 182 -0.39 -2.81 14.46
N LYS A 183 -0.17 -1.55 14.83
CA LYS A 183 -0.68 -0.96 16.08
C LYS A 183 -0.36 -1.85 17.30
N ASP A 184 0.90 -2.27 17.41
CA ASP A 184 1.42 -3.16 18.47
C ASP A 184 0.88 -4.60 18.47
N VAL A 185 0.00 -4.95 17.55
CA VAL A 185 -0.50 -6.31 17.36
C VAL A 185 0.44 -7.07 16.42
N PRO A 186 1.00 -8.22 16.84
CA PRO A 186 1.75 -9.10 15.95
C PRO A 186 0.87 -9.63 14.81
N MET A 187 1.39 -9.62 13.59
CA MET A 187 0.69 -10.09 12.39
C MET A 187 1.62 -10.99 11.57
N ILE A 188 1.04 -11.93 10.84
CA ILE A 188 1.73 -12.61 9.76
C ILE A 188 1.62 -11.74 8.50
N GLY A 189 2.76 -11.39 7.93
CA GLY A 189 2.88 -10.76 6.63
C GLY A 189 3.50 -11.72 5.62
N PHE A 190 3.37 -11.40 4.35
CA PHE A 190 3.95 -12.19 3.26
C PHE A 190 4.81 -11.29 2.37
N LEU A 191 6.01 -11.76 2.06
CA LEU A 191 6.90 -11.20 1.03
C LEU A 191 7.10 -12.23 -0.07
N GLY A 192 7.39 -11.78 -1.27
CA GLY A 192 7.66 -12.64 -2.42
C GLY A 192 6.98 -12.14 -3.69
N THR A 193 6.80 -13.03 -4.66
CA THR A 193 6.34 -12.70 -6.00
C THR A 193 5.06 -13.42 -6.37
N PHE A 194 4.23 -12.76 -7.16
CA PHE A 194 3.02 -13.31 -7.74
C PHE A 194 2.84 -12.82 -9.17
N ALA A 195 2.11 -13.60 -9.95
CA ALA A 195 1.67 -13.22 -11.28
C ALA A 195 0.14 -13.03 -11.28
N VAL A 196 -0.36 -12.06 -12.03
CA VAL A 196 -1.79 -11.77 -12.13
C VAL A 196 -2.12 -11.15 -13.48
N ASN A 197 -3.29 -11.48 -14.05
CA ASN A 197 -3.78 -10.85 -15.28
C ASN A 197 -4.41 -9.47 -15.00
N PHE A 198 -3.70 -8.63 -14.27
CA PHE A 198 -4.16 -7.30 -13.89
C PHE A 198 -2.98 -6.35 -13.76
N GLU A 199 -3.05 -5.19 -14.39
CA GLU A 199 -2.06 -4.13 -14.20
C GLU A 199 -2.38 -3.31 -12.96
N ILE A 200 -1.37 -3.19 -12.09
CA ILE A 200 -1.43 -2.45 -10.83
C ILE A 200 -0.27 -1.47 -10.83
N PRO A 201 -0.51 -0.17 -10.57
CA PRO A 201 0.56 0.81 -10.52
C PRO A 201 1.65 0.43 -9.51
N ASP A 202 2.89 0.71 -9.88
CA ASP A 202 4.04 0.53 -8.99
C ASP A 202 3.88 1.34 -7.70
N TYR A 203 4.39 0.78 -6.61
CA TYR A 203 4.32 1.34 -5.26
C TYR A 203 2.91 1.44 -4.67
N TRP A 204 1.88 0.94 -5.33
CA TRP A 204 0.57 0.82 -4.71
C TRP A 204 0.56 -0.34 -3.71
N GLY A 205 -0.30 -0.24 -2.70
CA GLY A 205 -0.46 -1.28 -1.68
C GLY A 205 -1.64 -2.20 -1.99
N ILE A 206 -1.49 -3.48 -1.70
CA ILE A 206 -2.56 -4.48 -1.78
C ILE A 206 -2.88 -4.98 -0.37
N GLY A 207 -4.15 -5.14 -0.03
CA GLY A 207 -4.61 -5.74 1.21
C GLY A 207 -4.83 -4.74 2.35
N LYS A 208 -4.53 -5.16 3.57
CA LYS A 208 -4.80 -4.40 4.79
C LYS A 208 -3.74 -3.34 5.04
N SER A 209 -4.15 -2.16 5.51
CA SER A 209 -3.28 -1.08 5.97
C SER A 209 -2.31 -0.51 4.92
N VAL A 210 -2.74 -0.48 3.67
CA VAL A 210 -1.92 0.03 2.54
C VAL A 210 -1.50 1.49 2.72
N SER A 211 -2.32 2.34 3.36
CA SER A 211 -1.95 3.71 3.71
C SER A 211 -0.81 3.80 4.72
N ARG A 212 -0.47 2.71 5.40
CA ARG A 212 0.63 2.60 6.38
C ARG A 212 1.86 1.86 5.81
N GLY A 213 1.93 1.72 4.50
CA GLY A 213 3.08 1.14 3.82
C GLY A 213 3.05 -0.38 3.63
N PHE A 214 2.01 -1.07 4.08
CA PHE A 214 1.89 -2.52 3.89
C PHE A 214 1.46 -2.90 2.47
N GLY A 215 1.88 -4.09 2.04
CA GLY A 215 1.48 -4.69 0.78
C GLY A 215 1.93 -3.94 -0.47
N THR A 216 2.98 -3.13 -0.37
CA THR A 216 3.51 -2.35 -1.50
C THR A 216 4.05 -3.27 -2.57
N VAL A 217 3.60 -3.09 -3.81
CA VAL A 217 4.03 -3.90 -4.97
C VAL A 217 4.86 -3.10 -5.95
N LYS A 218 5.69 -3.83 -6.71
CA LYS A 218 6.41 -3.31 -7.87
C LYS A 218 6.42 -4.38 -8.96
N LYS A 219 6.16 -3.96 -10.19
CA LYS A 219 6.26 -4.81 -11.38
C LYS A 219 7.71 -5.27 -11.56
N ILE A 220 7.88 -6.54 -11.90
CA ILE A 220 9.19 -7.15 -12.19
C ILE A 220 9.12 -7.91 -13.52
N GLY A 221 10.14 -7.78 -14.34
CA GLY A 221 10.27 -8.45 -15.65
C GLY A 221 9.87 -7.56 -16.77
#